data_1c8cda72a373ad8eca91d24195619dda
#
_entry.id   1c8cda72a373ad8eca91d24195619dda
#
_cell.length_a   1.000
_cell.length_b   1.000
_cell.length_c   1.000
_cell.angle_alpha   90.00
_cell.angle_beta   90.00
_cell.angle_gamma   90.00
#
_symmetry.space_group_name_H-M   'P 1'
#
loop_
_entity.id
_entity.type
_entity.pdbx_description
1 polymer ?
#
loop_
_entity_poly.entity_id
_entity_poly.type
_entity_poly.pdbx_seq_one_letter_code
_entity_poly.pdbx_strand_id
1 'polypeptide(L)'
;MAKLTKKQKEVASKVEKNKVYNLDEASALVKELNYAKFDASVDLAVRLGVDPRKANQMVRGVVSLPHGTGKDVKVLALVTPDKEAEAKEAGADYVGLDGYLQKIKDGWTDVDVIVTMPAVMGKLGPLGRILGPRGLMPNPKSGTVTMEVGKAVAEVKAGKIDFKVDKYGIVHAGIGKVSFSPEQLKENAAELIHTLIKLKPTAAKGTYVKSIYLSSTMSPGIAIDTKSVN
;
A
#
# COMPACT_ATOMS: atom_id res chain seq x y z
N MET A 1 -5.44 11.40 -28.94
CA MET A 1 -5.32 11.70 -27.50
C MET A 1 -6.50 12.57 -27.07
N ALA A 2 -7.10 12.29 -25.90
CA ALA A 2 -8.17 13.11 -25.36
C ALA A 2 -7.66 14.53 -25.06
N LYS A 3 -8.47 15.56 -25.30
CA LYS A 3 -8.12 16.95 -24.98
C LYS A 3 -8.08 17.12 -23.46
N LEU A 4 -6.99 17.67 -22.93
CA LEU A 4 -6.86 18.02 -21.52
C LEU A 4 -7.90 19.10 -21.14
N THR A 5 -8.50 18.95 -19.98
CA THR A 5 -9.39 19.98 -19.40
C THR A 5 -8.59 21.25 -19.03
N LYS A 6 -9.26 22.38 -18.82
CA LYS A 6 -8.60 23.64 -18.41
C LYS A 6 -7.75 23.44 -17.14
N LYS A 7 -8.30 22.81 -16.11
CA LYS A 7 -7.60 22.52 -14.85
C LYS A 7 -6.38 21.62 -15.06
N GLN A 8 -6.50 20.56 -15.88
CA GLN A 8 -5.36 19.69 -16.18
C GLN A 8 -4.22 20.42 -16.92
N LYS A 9 -4.56 21.40 -17.77
CA LYS A 9 -3.55 22.24 -18.42
C LYS A 9 -2.82 23.15 -17.43
N GLU A 10 -3.56 23.80 -16.53
CA GLU A 10 -2.99 24.62 -15.45
C GLU A 10 -2.07 23.82 -14.53
N VAL A 11 -2.50 22.64 -14.12
CA VAL A 11 -1.69 21.76 -13.28
C VAL A 11 -0.45 21.25 -14.04
N ALA A 12 -0.61 20.88 -15.30
CA ALA A 12 0.50 20.42 -16.13
C ALA A 12 1.54 21.51 -16.42
N SER A 13 1.15 22.80 -16.42
CA SER A 13 2.08 23.92 -16.59
C SER A 13 2.92 24.23 -15.35
N LYS A 14 2.45 23.80 -14.14
CA LYS A 14 3.19 23.97 -12.88
C LYS A 14 4.29 22.94 -12.68
N VAL A 15 4.23 21.81 -13.39
CA VAL A 15 5.22 20.73 -13.32
C VAL A 15 6.17 20.83 -14.51
N GLU A 16 7.42 21.08 -14.26
CA GLU A 16 8.47 21.04 -15.28
C GLU A 16 8.79 19.57 -15.59
N LYS A 17 8.52 19.14 -16.83
CA LYS A 17 8.60 17.72 -17.24
C LYS A 17 9.97 17.05 -17.03
N ASN A 18 11.06 17.83 -17.03
CA ASN A 18 12.43 17.31 -16.94
C ASN A 18 13.11 17.66 -15.61
N LYS A 19 12.39 18.31 -14.70
CA LYS A 19 12.93 18.65 -13.38
C LYS A 19 12.72 17.49 -12.41
N VAL A 20 13.76 17.19 -11.66
CA VAL A 20 13.73 16.24 -10.54
C VAL A 20 13.72 17.06 -9.28
N TYR A 21 12.76 16.77 -8.40
CA TYR A 21 12.51 17.53 -7.18
C TYR A 21 13.05 16.79 -5.96
N ASN A 22 13.42 17.52 -4.93
CA ASN A 22 13.68 16.93 -3.62
C ASN A 22 12.37 16.44 -2.99
N LEU A 23 12.45 15.50 -2.05
CA LEU A 23 11.27 14.92 -1.42
C LEU A 23 10.42 15.97 -0.69
N ASP A 24 11.06 17.00 -0.09
CA ASP A 24 10.39 18.13 0.56
C ASP A 24 9.56 18.96 -0.42
N GLU A 25 10.20 19.36 -1.52
CA GLU A 25 9.57 20.12 -2.59
C GLU A 25 8.44 19.34 -3.24
N ALA A 26 8.64 18.04 -3.47
CA ALA A 26 7.64 17.16 -4.09
C ALA A 26 6.42 16.99 -3.19
N SER A 27 6.60 16.87 -1.86
CA SER A 27 5.51 16.76 -0.88
C SER A 27 4.65 18.02 -0.80
N ALA A 28 5.27 19.20 -0.87
CA ALA A 28 4.55 20.47 -0.93
C ALA A 28 3.83 20.63 -2.27
N LEU A 29 4.52 20.34 -3.37
CA LEU A 29 4.00 20.52 -4.72
C LEU A 29 2.80 19.59 -5.02
N VAL A 30 2.80 18.34 -4.53
CA VAL A 30 1.67 17.43 -4.75
C VAL A 30 0.36 17.95 -4.18
N LYS A 31 0.41 18.71 -3.07
CA LYS A 31 -0.76 19.36 -2.47
C LYS A 31 -1.26 20.53 -3.34
N GLU A 32 -0.35 21.35 -3.87
CA GLU A 32 -0.70 22.47 -4.75
C GLU A 32 -1.28 22.02 -6.09
N LEU A 33 -0.85 20.86 -6.57
CA LEU A 33 -1.32 20.28 -7.83
C LEU A 33 -2.67 19.60 -7.72
N ASN A 34 -3.15 19.39 -6.50
CA ASN A 34 -4.45 18.76 -6.29
C ASN A 34 -5.57 19.71 -6.70
N TYR A 35 -6.36 19.30 -7.69
CA TYR A 35 -7.56 20.01 -8.13
C TYR A 35 -8.86 19.24 -7.85
N ALA A 36 -8.76 18.08 -7.20
CA ALA A 36 -9.91 17.29 -6.81
C ALA A 36 -10.70 17.99 -5.70
N LYS A 37 -12.03 17.80 -5.69
CA LYS A 37 -12.91 18.36 -4.65
C LYS A 37 -13.05 17.44 -3.43
N PHE A 38 -12.42 16.29 -3.46
CA PHE A 38 -12.40 15.30 -2.38
C PHE A 38 -10.98 15.14 -1.85
N ASP A 39 -10.83 14.55 -0.68
CA ASP A 39 -9.53 14.26 -0.09
C ASP A 39 -8.84 13.14 -0.88
N ALA A 40 -8.02 13.56 -1.84
CA ALA A 40 -7.35 12.67 -2.77
C ALA A 40 -6.26 11.84 -2.09
N SER A 41 -6.10 10.59 -2.52
CA SER A 41 -4.97 9.77 -2.08
C SER A 41 -3.67 10.25 -2.74
N VAL A 42 -2.59 10.16 -2.00
CA VAL A 42 -1.23 10.42 -2.48
C VAL A 42 -0.52 9.08 -2.62
N ASP A 43 -0.08 8.79 -3.84
CA ASP A 43 0.54 7.53 -4.22
C ASP A 43 2.00 7.72 -4.59
N LEU A 44 2.84 6.79 -4.12
CA LEU A 44 4.26 6.71 -4.48
C LEU A 44 4.46 5.54 -5.44
N ALA A 45 5.10 5.80 -6.58
CA ALA A 45 5.49 4.79 -7.56
C ALA A 45 7.02 4.72 -7.62
N VAL A 46 7.59 3.58 -7.24
CA VAL A 46 9.04 3.34 -7.23
C VAL A 46 9.40 2.28 -8.25
N ARG A 47 10.15 2.66 -9.29
CA ARG A 47 10.65 1.73 -10.30
C ARG A 47 11.97 1.13 -9.82
N LEU A 48 11.98 -0.19 -9.67
CA LEU A 48 13.13 -0.96 -9.24
C LEU A 48 13.88 -1.60 -10.41
N GLY A 49 15.17 -1.82 -10.23
CA GLY A 49 16.03 -2.53 -11.19
C GLY A 49 15.98 -4.05 -11.01
N VAL A 50 14.77 -4.62 -10.92
CA VAL A 50 14.54 -6.06 -10.75
C VAL A 50 13.77 -6.64 -11.92
N ASP A 51 13.93 -7.94 -12.15
CA ASP A 51 13.12 -8.71 -13.11
C ASP A 51 12.07 -9.53 -12.32
N PRO A 52 10.80 -9.10 -12.27
CA PRO A 52 9.76 -9.76 -11.49
C PRO A 52 9.36 -11.15 -12.03
N ARG A 53 9.82 -11.53 -13.22
CA ARG A 53 9.63 -12.88 -13.78
C ARG A 53 10.48 -13.92 -13.05
N LYS A 54 11.55 -13.47 -12.41
CA LYS A 54 12.45 -14.33 -11.63
C LYS A 54 12.02 -14.34 -10.17
N ALA A 55 11.72 -15.52 -9.64
CA ALA A 55 11.23 -15.68 -8.26
C ALA A 55 12.21 -15.10 -7.20
N ASN A 56 13.53 -15.16 -7.47
CA ASN A 56 14.59 -14.63 -6.61
C ASN A 56 14.76 -13.09 -6.70
N GLN A 57 14.07 -12.43 -7.62
CA GLN A 57 14.07 -10.96 -7.76
C GLN A 57 12.71 -10.34 -7.46
N MET A 58 11.73 -11.12 -7.04
CA MET A 58 10.42 -10.63 -6.67
C MET A 58 10.46 -9.94 -5.32
N VAL A 59 10.30 -8.61 -5.32
CA VAL A 59 10.23 -7.80 -4.10
C VAL A 59 8.80 -7.75 -3.62
N ARG A 60 8.60 -8.15 -2.37
CA ARG A 60 7.33 -8.10 -1.65
C ARG A 60 7.61 -7.92 -0.17
N GLY A 61 6.86 -7.06 0.47
CA GLY A 61 7.02 -6.82 1.90
C GLY A 61 5.86 -6.05 2.49
N VAL A 62 6.07 -5.60 3.70
CA VAL A 62 5.17 -4.73 4.45
C VAL A 62 5.96 -3.55 4.98
N VAL A 63 5.29 -2.43 5.15
CA VAL A 63 5.81 -1.25 5.81
C VAL A 63 4.75 -0.69 6.74
N SER A 64 5.15 -0.25 7.92
CA SER A 64 4.29 0.50 8.84
C SER A 64 4.58 1.98 8.64
N LEU A 65 3.59 2.71 8.14
CA LEU A 65 3.72 4.14 7.90
C LEU A 65 3.57 4.89 9.23
N PRO A 66 4.51 5.79 9.60
CA PRO A 66 4.47 6.52 10.87
C PRO A 66 3.16 7.28 11.11
N HIS A 67 2.59 7.86 10.05
CA HIS A 67 1.36 8.65 10.10
C HIS A 67 0.14 7.90 9.53
N GLY A 68 0.27 6.59 9.29
CA GLY A 68 -0.78 5.80 8.65
C GLY A 68 -1.06 6.23 7.20
N THR A 69 -2.16 5.72 6.65
CA THR A 69 -2.60 6.01 5.27
C THR A 69 -3.72 7.06 5.20
N GLY A 70 -4.31 7.45 6.34
CA GLY A 70 -5.51 8.32 6.38
C GLY A 70 -6.76 7.65 5.82
N LYS A 71 -6.77 6.33 5.68
CA LYS A 71 -7.93 5.54 5.27
C LYS A 71 -8.43 4.71 6.45
N ASP A 72 -9.73 4.76 6.70
CA ASP A 72 -10.37 3.83 7.64
C ASP A 72 -10.41 2.44 7.02
N VAL A 73 -9.53 1.56 7.50
CA VAL A 73 -9.39 0.20 6.98
C VAL A 73 -10.36 -0.72 7.70
N LYS A 74 -11.26 -1.36 6.95
CA LYS A 74 -12.16 -2.40 7.47
C LYS A 74 -11.43 -3.72 7.58
N VAL A 75 -11.24 -4.20 8.80
CA VAL A 75 -10.51 -5.43 9.10
C VAL A 75 -11.46 -6.56 9.46
N LEU A 76 -11.38 -7.67 8.74
CA LEU A 76 -12.02 -8.93 9.07
C LEU A 76 -11.02 -9.88 9.73
N ALA A 77 -11.28 -10.28 10.98
CA ALA A 77 -10.51 -11.31 11.66
C ALA A 77 -11.21 -12.68 11.53
N LEU A 78 -10.62 -13.58 10.76
CA LEU A 78 -11.06 -14.97 10.64
C LEU A 78 -10.28 -15.85 11.62
N VAL A 79 -10.88 -16.05 12.78
CA VAL A 79 -10.23 -16.70 13.92
C VAL A 79 -11.12 -17.77 14.56
N THR A 80 -10.52 -18.64 15.36
CA THR A 80 -11.25 -19.57 16.20
C THR A 80 -11.96 -18.82 17.34
N PRO A 81 -13.02 -19.40 17.96
CA PRO A 81 -13.76 -18.75 19.04
C PRO A 81 -12.89 -18.29 20.21
N ASP A 82 -11.79 -19.00 20.50
CA ASP A 82 -10.85 -18.66 21.56
C ASP A 82 -10.14 -17.31 21.37
N LYS A 83 -9.99 -16.87 20.11
CA LYS A 83 -9.29 -15.64 19.74
C LYS A 83 -10.22 -14.50 19.29
N GLU A 84 -11.54 -14.71 19.34
CA GLU A 84 -12.50 -13.68 18.95
C GLU A 84 -12.49 -12.47 19.89
N ALA A 85 -12.33 -12.70 21.20
CA ALA A 85 -12.27 -11.63 22.19
C ALA A 85 -11.05 -10.73 21.93
N GLU A 86 -9.85 -11.33 21.74
CA GLU A 86 -8.61 -10.62 21.43
C GLU A 86 -8.73 -9.77 20.15
N ALA A 87 -9.36 -10.32 19.10
CA ALA A 87 -9.55 -9.61 17.85
C ALA A 87 -10.53 -8.41 17.97
N LYS A 88 -11.58 -8.56 18.78
CA LYS A 88 -12.55 -7.48 19.07
C LYS A 88 -11.92 -6.36 19.89
N GLU A 89 -11.16 -6.70 20.92
CA GLU A 89 -10.44 -5.72 21.76
C GLU A 89 -9.40 -4.94 20.94
N ALA A 90 -8.76 -5.58 19.96
CA ALA A 90 -7.83 -4.93 19.05
C ALA A 90 -8.49 -4.03 17.99
N GLY A 91 -9.83 -3.97 17.95
CA GLY A 91 -10.58 -3.09 17.05
C GLY A 91 -10.88 -3.66 15.68
N ALA A 92 -10.95 -4.99 15.51
CA ALA A 92 -11.42 -5.58 14.25
C ALA A 92 -12.91 -5.27 14.02
N ASP A 93 -13.27 -4.85 12.80
CA ASP A 93 -14.64 -4.47 12.45
C ASP A 93 -15.56 -5.69 12.34
N TYR A 94 -14.99 -6.79 11.87
CA TYR A 94 -15.69 -8.06 11.73
C TYR A 94 -14.86 -9.18 12.31
N VAL A 95 -15.48 -10.02 13.15
CA VAL A 95 -14.81 -11.14 13.82
C VAL A 95 -15.69 -12.38 13.75
N GLY A 96 -15.11 -13.51 13.39
CA GLY A 96 -15.79 -14.80 13.34
C GLY A 96 -15.17 -15.73 12.32
N LEU A 97 -15.75 -16.91 12.11
CA LEU A 97 -15.18 -17.90 11.19
C LEU A 97 -16.23 -18.38 10.16
N ASP A 98 -17.05 -19.38 10.50
CA ASP A 98 -17.84 -20.11 9.51
C ASP A 98 -18.92 -19.23 8.85
N GLY A 99 -19.53 -18.31 9.59
CA GLY A 99 -20.52 -17.36 9.05
C GLY A 99 -19.92 -16.42 7.98
N TYR A 100 -18.69 -15.93 8.20
CA TYR A 100 -18.02 -15.07 7.22
C TYR A 100 -17.45 -15.85 6.05
N LEU A 101 -16.99 -17.09 6.25
CA LEU A 101 -16.59 -17.97 5.15
C LEU A 101 -17.76 -18.20 4.18
N GLN A 102 -18.99 -18.40 4.71
CA GLN A 102 -20.18 -18.54 3.86
C GLN A 102 -20.51 -17.23 3.14
N LYS A 103 -20.52 -16.10 3.84
CA LYS A 103 -20.75 -14.77 3.21
C LYS A 103 -19.75 -14.48 2.08
N ILE A 104 -18.48 -14.83 2.25
CA ILE A 104 -17.46 -14.67 1.21
C ILE A 104 -17.76 -15.59 0.01
N LYS A 105 -18.20 -16.83 0.22
CA LYS A 105 -18.66 -17.72 -0.87
C LYS A 105 -19.81 -17.11 -1.65
N ASP A 106 -20.73 -16.43 -0.95
CA ASP A 106 -21.88 -15.75 -1.53
C ASP A 106 -21.51 -14.42 -2.21
N GLY A 107 -20.21 -14.06 -2.21
CA GLY A 107 -19.67 -12.90 -2.91
C GLY A 107 -19.45 -11.64 -2.06
N TRP A 108 -19.73 -11.69 -0.74
CA TRP A 108 -19.46 -10.56 0.13
C TRP A 108 -17.96 -10.33 0.32
N THR A 109 -17.50 -9.11 0.04
CA THR A 109 -16.08 -8.72 0.11
C THR A 109 -15.92 -7.25 0.52
N ASP A 110 -16.84 -6.73 1.33
CA ASP A 110 -16.81 -5.34 1.83
C ASP A 110 -15.83 -5.18 3.00
N VAL A 111 -14.60 -5.60 2.78
CA VAL A 111 -13.46 -5.50 3.72
C VAL A 111 -12.20 -5.13 2.95
N ASP A 112 -11.28 -4.47 3.63
CA ASP A 112 -9.99 -4.07 3.04
C ASP A 112 -8.87 -5.05 3.36
N VAL A 113 -8.87 -5.62 4.57
CA VAL A 113 -7.84 -6.58 5.00
C VAL A 113 -8.48 -7.74 5.76
N ILE A 114 -7.98 -8.94 5.50
CA ILE A 114 -8.36 -10.15 6.22
C ILE A 114 -7.15 -10.63 7.03
N VAL A 115 -7.31 -10.70 8.35
CA VAL A 115 -6.33 -11.29 9.27
C VAL A 115 -6.81 -12.66 9.69
N THR A 116 -5.93 -13.65 9.73
CA THR A 116 -6.29 -15.02 10.06
C THR A 116 -5.19 -15.76 10.81
N MET A 117 -5.54 -16.93 11.34
CA MET A 117 -4.59 -17.86 11.96
C MET A 117 -4.15 -18.94 10.96
N PRO A 118 -2.93 -19.50 11.10
CA PRO A 118 -2.46 -20.59 10.26
C PRO A 118 -3.44 -21.79 10.22
N ALA A 119 -4.06 -22.12 11.34
CA ALA A 119 -5.03 -23.21 11.46
C ALA A 119 -6.27 -23.04 10.56
N VAL A 120 -6.66 -21.78 10.27
CA VAL A 120 -7.86 -21.46 9.48
C VAL A 120 -7.54 -21.39 7.99
N MET A 121 -6.28 -21.28 7.60
CA MET A 121 -5.86 -21.17 6.19
C MET A 121 -6.37 -22.30 5.30
N GLY A 122 -6.48 -23.53 5.83
CA GLY A 122 -7.03 -24.65 5.09
C GLY A 122 -8.48 -24.44 4.64
N LYS A 123 -9.31 -23.78 5.46
CA LYS A 123 -10.70 -23.41 5.15
C LYS A 123 -10.79 -22.26 4.13
N LEU A 124 -9.77 -21.40 4.06
CA LEU A 124 -9.70 -20.26 3.12
C LEU A 124 -9.20 -20.66 1.73
N GLY A 125 -8.51 -21.79 1.59
CA GLY A 125 -7.98 -22.26 0.31
C GLY A 125 -9.00 -22.25 -0.84
N PRO A 126 -10.20 -22.84 -0.68
CA PRO A 126 -11.25 -22.82 -1.70
C PRO A 126 -11.74 -21.40 -2.09
N LEU A 127 -11.61 -20.42 -1.18
CA LEU A 127 -12.01 -19.03 -1.40
C LEU A 127 -10.95 -18.22 -2.15
N GLY A 128 -9.77 -18.79 -2.40
CA GLY A 128 -8.67 -18.11 -3.12
C GLY A 128 -9.06 -17.60 -4.50
N ARG A 129 -10.04 -18.23 -5.16
CA ARG A 129 -10.57 -17.77 -6.46
C ARG A 129 -11.35 -16.44 -6.35
N ILE A 130 -11.94 -16.15 -5.18
CA ILE A 130 -12.70 -14.93 -4.90
C ILE A 130 -11.77 -13.87 -4.32
N LEU A 131 -11.00 -14.23 -3.29
CA LEU A 131 -10.14 -13.33 -2.53
C LEU A 131 -8.85 -12.95 -3.27
N GLY A 132 -8.30 -13.88 -4.07
CA GLY A 132 -7.02 -13.67 -4.78
C GLY A 132 -7.02 -12.49 -5.74
N PRO A 133 -7.97 -12.41 -6.71
CA PRO A 133 -8.04 -11.29 -7.65
C PRO A 133 -8.25 -9.92 -6.99
N ARG A 134 -8.87 -9.90 -5.80
CA ARG A 134 -9.14 -8.68 -5.02
C ARG A 134 -8.01 -8.29 -4.07
N GLY A 135 -6.94 -9.10 -3.99
CA GLY A 135 -5.83 -8.86 -3.07
C GLY A 135 -6.15 -9.14 -1.60
N LEU A 136 -7.32 -9.68 -1.29
CA LEU A 136 -7.80 -9.94 0.08
C LEU A 136 -7.28 -11.25 0.69
N MET A 137 -6.57 -12.07 -0.10
CA MET A 137 -6.08 -13.37 0.39
C MET A 137 -4.97 -13.18 1.43
N PRO A 138 -5.17 -13.65 2.69
CA PRO A 138 -4.17 -13.53 3.73
C PRO A 138 -2.86 -14.23 3.35
N ASN A 139 -1.74 -13.65 3.77
CA ASN A 139 -0.43 -14.18 3.46
C ASN A 139 0.53 -14.06 4.65
N PRO A 140 1.28 -15.12 5.00
CA PRO A 140 2.28 -15.04 6.06
C PRO A 140 3.35 -13.94 5.84
N LYS A 141 3.73 -13.69 4.58
CA LYS A 141 4.73 -12.67 4.24
C LYS A 141 4.24 -11.24 4.45
N SER A 142 2.93 -11.00 4.41
CA SER A 142 2.32 -9.71 4.73
C SER A 142 1.93 -9.60 6.21
N GLY A 143 2.24 -10.62 7.03
CA GLY A 143 1.91 -10.64 8.45
C GLY A 143 0.42 -10.73 8.75
N THR A 144 -0.43 -11.00 7.74
CA THR A 144 -1.88 -11.16 7.90
C THR A 144 -2.28 -12.58 8.31
N VAL A 145 -1.31 -13.51 8.36
CA VAL A 145 -1.46 -14.87 8.90
C VAL A 145 -0.54 -14.99 10.11
N THR A 146 -1.10 -14.93 11.31
CA THR A 146 -0.34 -14.93 12.56
C THR A 146 -1.12 -15.58 13.70
N MET A 147 -0.41 -15.99 14.76
CA MET A 147 -1.02 -16.43 16.00
C MET A 147 -1.38 -15.25 16.92
N GLU A 148 -0.70 -14.11 16.76
CA GLU A 148 -0.92 -12.87 17.52
C GLU A 148 -1.91 -11.97 16.74
N VAL A 149 -3.18 -12.35 16.74
CA VAL A 149 -4.21 -11.70 15.92
C VAL A 149 -4.43 -10.25 16.37
N GLY A 150 -4.50 -10.00 17.68
CA GLY A 150 -4.71 -8.66 18.23
C GLY A 150 -3.64 -7.68 17.78
N LYS A 151 -2.37 -8.07 17.85
CA LYS A 151 -1.25 -7.24 17.39
C LYS A 151 -1.33 -6.96 15.88
N ALA A 152 -1.62 -7.98 15.07
CA ALA A 152 -1.75 -7.81 13.63
C ALA A 152 -2.89 -6.86 13.24
N VAL A 153 -4.04 -6.94 13.92
CA VAL A 153 -5.17 -6.01 13.71
C VAL A 153 -4.77 -4.59 14.08
N ALA A 154 -4.13 -4.40 15.24
CA ALA A 154 -3.67 -3.08 15.68
C ALA A 154 -2.65 -2.47 14.69
N GLU A 155 -1.68 -3.25 14.20
CA GLU A 155 -0.70 -2.80 13.20
C GLU A 155 -1.37 -2.40 11.87
N VAL A 156 -2.35 -3.17 11.40
CA VAL A 156 -3.10 -2.84 10.17
C VAL A 156 -3.90 -1.55 10.36
N LYS A 157 -4.56 -1.37 11.51
CA LYS A 157 -5.28 -0.13 11.86
C LYS A 157 -4.33 1.07 12.03
N ALA A 158 -3.10 0.83 12.49
CA ALA A 158 -2.06 1.86 12.61
C ALA A 158 -1.45 2.29 11.26
N GLY A 159 -1.80 1.63 10.15
CA GLY A 159 -1.33 2.01 8.82
C GLY A 159 -0.23 1.12 8.24
N LYS A 160 -0.20 -0.15 8.64
CA LYS A 160 0.64 -1.16 7.98
C LYS A 160 0.05 -1.47 6.61
N ILE A 161 0.85 -1.26 5.57
CA ILE A 161 0.50 -1.58 4.19
C ILE A 161 1.39 -2.71 3.66
N ASP A 162 0.84 -3.53 2.80
CA ASP A 162 1.62 -4.48 2.02
C ASP A 162 1.90 -3.92 0.61
N PHE A 163 3.03 -4.29 0.06
CA PHE A 163 3.41 -3.93 -1.29
C PHE A 163 4.04 -5.12 -2.02
N LYS A 164 3.87 -5.09 -3.32
CA LYS A 164 4.42 -6.10 -4.22
C LYS A 164 4.85 -5.43 -5.51
N VAL A 165 6.02 -5.83 -6.02
CA VAL A 165 6.47 -5.41 -7.35
C VAL A 165 5.52 -5.95 -8.43
N ASP A 166 5.17 -5.09 -9.39
CA ASP A 166 4.37 -5.45 -10.55
C ASP A 166 5.23 -6.14 -11.64
N LYS A 167 4.61 -6.52 -12.75
CA LYS A 167 5.30 -7.16 -13.89
C LYS A 167 6.30 -6.28 -14.63
N TYR A 168 6.31 -4.97 -14.37
CA TYR A 168 7.23 -3.99 -14.95
C TYR A 168 8.36 -3.57 -14.01
N GLY A 169 8.41 -4.15 -12.81
CA GLY A 169 9.42 -3.81 -11.81
C GLY A 169 9.08 -2.56 -11.00
N ILE A 170 7.79 -2.17 -10.92
CA ILE A 170 7.34 -0.99 -10.21
C ILE A 170 6.59 -1.42 -8.96
N VAL A 171 6.83 -0.72 -7.85
CA VAL A 171 6.04 -0.80 -6.62
C VAL A 171 5.15 0.42 -6.56
N HIS A 172 3.85 0.21 -6.35
CA HIS A 172 2.85 1.25 -6.15
C HIS A 172 2.32 1.14 -4.73
N ALA A 173 2.31 2.25 -4.00
CA ALA A 173 1.78 2.28 -2.64
C ALA A 173 1.16 3.64 -2.32
N GLY A 174 -0.02 3.64 -1.70
CA GLY A 174 -0.64 4.83 -1.15
C GLY A 174 0.03 5.21 0.17
N ILE A 175 0.60 6.41 0.25
CA ILE A 175 1.36 6.88 1.41
C ILE A 175 0.59 7.87 2.28
N GLY A 176 -0.60 8.28 1.89
CA GLY A 176 -1.43 9.21 2.66
C GLY A 176 -2.51 9.88 1.84
N LYS A 177 -3.02 10.96 2.40
CA LYS A 177 -4.05 11.82 1.81
C LYS A 177 -3.50 13.23 1.60
N VAL A 178 -4.12 14.01 0.72
CA VAL A 178 -3.77 15.42 0.49
C VAL A 178 -4.02 16.28 1.73
N SER A 179 -4.90 15.86 2.62
CA SER A 179 -5.14 16.48 3.94
C SER A 179 -3.92 16.43 4.87
N PHE A 180 -3.01 15.48 4.68
CA PHE A 180 -1.78 15.37 5.49
C PHE A 180 -0.87 16.57 5.29
N SER A 181 -0.03 16.86 6.30
CA SER A 181 1.02 17.88 6.16
C SER A 181 2.11 17.41 5.18
N PRO A 182 2.87 18.32 4.54
CA PRO A 182 3.99 17.94 3.69
C PRO A 182 5.03 17.09 4.41
N GLU A 183 5.29 17.38 5.71
CA GLU A 183 6.22 16.62 6.54
C GLU A 183 5.75 15.17 6.75
N GLN A 184 4.46 14.97 7.04
CA GLN A 184 3.88 13.64 7.19
C GLN A 184 3.99 12.80 5.92
N LEU A 185 3.71 13.41 4.75
CA LEU A 185 3.88 12.74 3.46
C LEU A 185 5.33 12.40 3.17
N LYS A 186 6.26 13.30 3.51
CA LYS A 186 7.71 13.07 3.40
C LYS A 186 8.16 11.90 4.25
N GLU A 187 7.78 11.86 5.53
CA GLU A 187 8.18 10.80 6.45
C GLU A 187 7.63 9.45 6.02
N ASN A 188 6.36 9.38 5.61
CA ASN A 188 5.76 8.17 5.07
C ASN A 188 6.47 7.70 3.79
N ALA A 189 6.78 8.62 2.87
CA ALA A 189 7.49 8.30 1.64
C ALA A 189 8.91 7.79 1.93
N ALA A 190 9.63 8.44 2.82
CA ALA A 190 10.99 8.06 3.22
C ALA A 190 11.02 6.65 3.82
N GLU A 191 10.08 6.34 4.75
CA GLU A 191 10.01 5.03 5.39
C GLU A 191 9.75 3.90 4.37
N LEU A 192 8.83 4.15 3.41
CA LEU A 192 8.58 3.19 2.33
C LEU A 192 9.83 2.97 1.47
N ILE A 193 10.54 4.03 1.08
CA ILE A 193 11.73 3.91 0.24
C ILE A 193 12.86 3.21 1.00
N HIS A 194 13.09 3.56 2.27
CA HIS A 194 14.07 2.87 3.13
C HIS A 194 13.77 1.38 3.26
N THR A 195 12.50 1.03 3.47
CA THR A 195 12.08 -0.37 3.53
C THR A 195 12.34 -1.10 2.21
N LEU A 196 12.06 -0.46 1.06
CA LEU A 196 12.37 -1.02 -0.25
C LEU A 196 13.87 -1.25 -0.44
N ILE A 197 14.72 -0.30 -0.02
CA ILE A 197 16.18 -0.43 -0.08
C ILE A 197 16.69 -1.59 0.78
N LYS A 198 16.17 -1.74 2.00
CA LYS A 198 16.49 -2.87 2.90
C LYS A 198 16.12 -4.24 2.30
N LEU A 199 15.04 -4.28 1.52
CA LEU A 199 14.55 -5.51 0.88
C LEU A 199 15.21 -5.78 -0.48
N LYS A 200 16.29 -5.10 -0.84
CA LYS A 200 17.02 -5.34 -2.09
C LYS A 200 17.44 -6.80 -2.20
N PRO A 201 16.99 -7.55 -3.23
CA PRO A 201 17.46 -8.91 -3.45
C PRO A 201 18.95 -8.96 -3.80
N THR A 202 19.68 -9.94 -3.29
CA THR A 202 21.10 -10.17 -3.62
C THR A 202 21.32 -10.43 -5.11
N ALA A 203 20.33 -10.99 -5.78
CA ALA A 203 20.33 -11.23 -7.22
C ALA A 203 20.14 -9.98 -8.08
N ALA A 204 19.76 -8.83 -7.50
CA ALA A 204 19.58 -7.58 -8.22
C ALA A 204 20.92 -6.89 -8.43
N LYS A 205 21.40 -6.87 -9.69
CA LYS A 205 22.66 -6.23 -10.09
C LYS A 205 22.38 -4.81 -10.62
N GLY A 206 23.36 -3.92 -10.44
CA GLY A 206 23.29 -2.54 -10.93
C GLY A 206 22.43 -1.60 -10.07
N THR A 207 21.91 -0.53 -10.69
CA THR A 207 21.10 0.48 -10.00
C THR A 207 19.75 -0.13 -9.58
N TYR A 208 19.50 -0.17 -8.26
CA TYR A 208 18.31 -0.78 -7.71
C TYR A 208 17.08 0.14 -7.81
N VAL A 209 17.17 1.37 -7.31
CA VAL A 209 16.10 2.37 -7.48
C VAL A 209 16.38 3.16 -8.75
N LYS A 210 15.52 2.99 -9.76
CA LYS A 210 15.68 3.66 -11.07
C LYS A 210 14.99 5.01 -11.13
N SER A 211 13.79 5.10 -10.63
CA SER A 211 13.02 6.34 -10.58
C SER A 211 11.95 6.28 -9.51
N ILE A 212 11.62 7.42 -8.96
CA ILE A 212 10.57 7.60 -7.94
C ILE A 212 9.64 8.69 -8.43
N TYR A 213 8.33 8.44 -8.35
CA TYR A 213 7.29 9.42 -8.69
C TYR A 213 6.28 9.52 -7.57
N LEU A 214 5.92 10.74 -7.23
CA LEU A 214 4.85 11.08 -6.29
C LEU A 214 3.69 11.70 -7.06
N SER A 215 2.47 11.29 -6.78
CA SER A 215 1.28 11.83 -7.43
C SER A 215 0.09 11.82 -6.50
N SER A 216 -0.83 12.78 -6.66
CA SER A 216 -2.16 12.67 -6.07
C SER A 216 -3.16 12.13 -7.10
N THR A 217 -4.33 11.70 -6.64
CA THR A 217 -5.39 11.21 -7.54
C THR A 217 -5.66 12.24 -8.63
N MET A 218 -5.55 11.83 -9.90
CA MET A 218 -5.74 12.62 -11.13
C MET A 218 -4.68 13.71 -11.39
N SER A 219 -3.65 13.88 -10.55
CA SER A 219 -2.55 14.83 -10.82
C SER A 219 -1.44 14.20 -11.66
N PRO A 220 -0.59 15.01 -12.31
CA PRO A 220 0.62 14.50 -12.94
C PRO A 220 1.61 13.96 -11.90
N GLY A 221 2.44 12.99 -12.29
CA GLY A 221 3.52 12.47 -11.45
C GLY A 221 4.68 13.45 -11.35
N ILE A 222 5.15 13.68 -10.12
CA ILE A 222 6.32 14.51 -9.79
C ILE A 222 7.52 13.58 -9.65
N ALA A 223 8.56 13.80 -10.44
CA ALA A 223 9.80 13.02 -10.36
C ALA A 223 10.62 13.44 -9.13
N ILE A 224 11.02 12.47 -8.30
CA ILE A 224 11.84 12.68 -7.10
C ILE A 224 13.27 12.25 -7.37
N ASP A 225 14.23 13.01 -6.86
CA ASP A 225 15.66 12.66 -6.91
C ASP A 225 15.93 11.42 -6.06
N THR A 226 16.39 10.36 -6.73
CA THR A 226 16.74 9.10 -6.05
C THR A 226 17.94 9.25 -5.12
N LYS A 227 18.76 10.29 -5.28
CA LYS A 227 19.92 10.57 -4.42
C LYS A 227 19.54 11.27 -3.12
N SER A 228 18.43 12.03 -3.12
CA SER A 228 17.95 12.76 -1.93
C SER A 228 17.33 11.85 -0.87
N VAL A 229 17.14 10.56 -1.18
CA VAL A 229 16.45 9.60 -0.32
C VAL A 229 17.35 8.43 0.13
N ASN A 230 18.61 8.42 -0.28
CA ASN A 230 19.63 7.44 0.14
C ASN A 230 20.35 7.90 1.41
#